data_40394ed4684f0a4e903a871838104cc9
#
_entry.id   40394ed4684f0a4e903a871838104cc9
#
_cell.length_a   1.000
_cell.length_b   1.000
_cell.length_c   1.000
_cell.angle_alpha   90.00
_cell.angle_beta   90.00
_cell.angle_gamma   90.00
#
_symmetry.space_group_name_H-M   'P 1'
#
loop_
_entity.id
_entity.type
_entity.pdbx_description
1 polymer ?
#
loop_
_entity_poly.entity_id
_entity_poly.type
_entity_poly.pdbx_seq_one_letter_code
_entity_poly.pdbx_strand_id
1 'polypeptide(L)'
;MVKGIKDLGNNRYRETFGRYFEDFEIGHIYEHRPGRTITQSDNTWFTLLTMNTHPLHFDEEYGKATEFGKTLVNSTFTVAVMVGMSVSDVSQKAIANLGWTDIVLPHPLFVGDTLYAESEVLEKRLSESRENCGIVT
;
A
#
# COMPACT_ATOMS: atom_id res chain seq x y z
N MET A 1 15.04 -9.50 -11.73
CA MET A 1 16.10 -9.63 -10.69
C MET A 1 15.43 -9.36 -9.35
N VAL A 2 15.29 -10.39 -8.56
CA VAL A 2 14.70 -10.33 -7.21
C VAL A 2 15.49 -9.33 -6.36
N LYS A 3 14.87 -8.76 -5.31
CA LYS A 3 15.55 -7.99 -4.25
C LYS A 3 16.99 -8.44 -4.11
N GLY A 4 17.90 -7.59 -4.49
CA GLY A 4 19.30 -7.93 -4.56
C GLY A 4 20.13 -7.01 -3.68
N ILE A 5 21.23 -7.53 -3.24
CA ILE A 5 22.29 -6.74 -2.63
C ILE A 5 23.21 -6.30 -3.75
N LYS A 6 23.40 -4.99 -3.90
CA LYS A 6 24.42 -4.42 -4.78
C LYS A 6 25.74 -4.34 -4.02
N ASP A 7 26.75 -5.04 -4.49
CA ASP A 7 28.12 -4.87 -4.01
C ASP A 7 28.68 -3.53 -4.54
N LEU A 8 29.19 -2.71 -3.62
CA LEU A 8 29.79 -1.40 -3.90
C LEU A 8 31.33 -1.45 -3.83
N GLY A 9 31.92 -2.62 -3.60
CA GLY A 9 33.36 -2.79 -3.33
C GLY A 9 33.76 -2.47 -1.87
N ASN A 10 34.95 -2.85 -1.49
CA ASN A 10 35.52 -2.61 -0.15
C ASN A 10 34.60 -3.12 1.00
N ASN A 11 34.01 -4.29 0.84
CA ASN A 11 33.06 -4.91 1.78
C ASN A 11 31.83 -4.03 2.09
N ARG A 12 31.40 -3.21 1.17
CA ARG A 12 30.21 -2.35 1.28
C ARG A 12 29.10 -2.87 0.38
N TYR A 13 27.93 -3.03 0.97
CA TYR A 13 26.73 -3.54 0.29
C TYR A 13 25.57 -2.56 0.44
N ARG A 14 24.68 -2.53 -0.57
CA ARG A 14 23.45 -1.75 -0.55
C ARG A 14 22.29 -2.61 -1.00
N GLU A 15 21.22 -2.60 -0.23
CA GLU A 15 19.98 -3.24 -0.66
C GLU A 15 19.35 -2.50 -1.86
N THR A 16 18.74 -3.26 -2.75
CA THR A 16 17.98 -2.72 -3.89
C THR A 16 16.52 -3.08 -3.75
N PHE A 17 15.65 -2.10 -3.96
CA PHE A 17 14.21 -2.21 -3.80
C PHE A 17 13.48 -1.84 -5.10
N GLY A 18 12.22 -2.29 -5.22
CA GLY A 18 11.38 -2.06 -6.37
C GLY A 18 11.82 -2.85 -7.61
N ARG A 19 10.99 -2.77 -8.63
CA ARG A 19 11.18 -3.48 -9.92
C ARG A 19 11.16 -2.49 -11.07
N TYR A 20 11.88 -2.81 -12.12
CA TYR A 20 11.70 -2.19 -13.44
C TYR A 20 10.61 -2.91 -14.21
N PHE A 21 10.15 -2.31 -15.29
CA PHE A 21 9.11 -2.87 -16.16
C PHE A 21 9.44 -4.30 -16.63
N GLU A 22 10.70 -4.57 -16.92
CA GLU A 22 11.19 -5.85 -17.40
C GLU A 22 11.14 -6.96 -16.35
N ASP A 23 11.16 -6.60 -15.06
CA ASP A 23 11.15 -7.55 -13.95
C ASP A 23 9.74 -8.09 -13.63
N PHE A 24 8.69 -7.52 -14.23
CA PHE A 24 7.31 -7.96 -14.04
C PHE A 24 6.88 -8.97 -15.09
N GLU A 25 6.10 -9.96 -14.69
CA GLU A 25 5.40 -10.88 -15.58
C GLU A 25 3.93 -10.98 -15.19
N ILE A 26 3.04 -11.02 -16.19
CA ILE A 26 1.59 -11.10 -15.97
C ILE A 26 1.26 -12.38 -15.21
N GLY A 27 0.42 -12.26 -14.18
CA GLY A 27 0.03 -13.36 -13.29
C GLY A 27 0.99 -13.62 -12.13
N HIS A 28 2.14 -12.94 -12.05
CA HIS A 28 2.99 -13.03 -10.87
C HIS A 28 2.36 -12.30 -9.69
N ILE A 29 2.41 -12.94 -8.52
CA ILE A 29 1.93 -12.40 -7.25
C ILE A 29 3.12 -12.10 -6.34
N TYR A 30 3.14 -10.90 -5.78
CA TYR A 30 4.15 -10.44 -4.83
C TYR A 30 3.52 -10.23 -3.47
N GLU A 31 3.86 -11.09 -2.51
CA GLU A 31 3.45 -10.93 -1.12
C GLU A 31 4.30 -9.87 -0.42
N HIS A 32 3.66 -8.86 0.17
CA HIS A 32 4.34 -7.78 0.88
C HIS A 32 4.46 -8.09 2.37
N ARG A 33 5.67 -8.05 2.87
CA ARG A 33 5.98 -8.30 4.27
C ARG A 33 6.95 -7.23 4.81
N PRO A 34 6.85 -6.89 6.12
CA PRO A 34 5.97 -7.43 7.15
C PRO A 34 4.52 -6.97 7.00
N GLY A 35 3.60 -7.61 7.74
CA GLY A 35 2.23 -7.11 7.94
C GLY A 35 2.22 -5.85 8.81
N ARG A 36 1.10 -5.12 8.80
CA ARG A 36 0.92 -3.88 9.58
C ARG A 36 -0.30 -4.00 10.49
N THR A 37 -0.08 -4.03 11.80
CA THR A 37 -1.16 -3.89 12.79
C THR A 37 -1.53 -2.42 12.95
N ILE A 38 -2.82 -2.11 12.87
CA ILE A 38 -3.34 -0.74 12.97
C ILE A 38 -3.51 -0.35 14.42
N THR A 39 -3.00 0.82 14.79
CA THR A 39 -3.18 1.40 16.13
C THR A 39 -4.21 2.53 16.12
N GLN A 40 -4.76 2.88 17.30
CA GLN A 40 -5.65 4.03 17.42
C GLN A 40 -4.96 5.33 17.02
N SER A 41 -3.69 5.48 17.34
CA SER A 41 -2.91 6.66 16.96
C SER A 41 -2.82 6.80 15.44
N ASP A 42 -2.56 5.71 14.72
CA ASP A 42 -2.54 5.70 13.25
C ASP A 42 -3.86 6.21 12.68
N ASN A 43 -4.98 5.66 13.15
CA ASN A 43 -6.30 6.02 12.67
C ASN A 43 -6.65 7.48 12.95
N THR A 44 -6.45 7.93 14.19
CA THR A 44 -6.74 9.31 14.60
C THR A 44 -5.88 10.31 13.82
N TRP A 45 -4.56 10.11 13.77
CA TRP A 45 -3.66 11.03 13.09
C TRP A 45 -3.96 11.14 11.60
N PHE A 46 -4.11 10.02 10.92
CA PHE A 46 -4.39 10.02 9.49
C PHE A 46 -5.74 10.69 9.19
N THR A 47 -6.77 10.37 9.96
CA THR A 47 -8.11 10.93 9.80
C THR A 47 -8.11 12.44 9.92
N LEU A 48 -7.47 12.97 10.97
CA LEU A 48 -7.42 14.41 11.20
C LEU A 48 -6.49 15.14 10.20
N LEU A 49 -5.35 14.54 9.83
CA LEU A 49 -4.45 15.09 8.81
C LEU A 49 -5.12 15.23 7.44
N THR A 50 -6.03 14.34 7.12
CA THR A 50 -6.79 14.39 5.86
C THR A 50 -8.08 15.20 5.95
N MET A 51 -8.26 15.96 7.03
CA MET A 51 -9.44 16.80 7.31
C MET A 51 -10.77 16.01 7.36
N ASN A 52 -10.71 14.71 7.60
CA ASN A 52 -11.91 13.92 7.85
C ASN A 52 -12.31 14.12 9.31
N THR A 53 -13.44 14.76 9.55
CA THR A 53 -13.97 15.05 10.89
C THR A 53 -15.07 14.11 11.32
N HIS A 54 -15.26 12.98 10.65
CA HIS A 54 -16.30 12.02 11.02
C HIS A 54 -15.92 11.32 12.33
N PRO A 55 -16.72 11.49 13.41
CA PRO A 55 -16.38 10.99 14.75
C PRO A 55 -16.23 9.48 14.82
N LEU A 56 -16.81 8.73 13.90
CA LEU A 56 -16.71 7.27 13.82
C LEU A 56 -15.25 6.76 13.89
N HIS A 57 -14.28 7.57 13.47
CA HIS A 57 -12.87 7.14 13.38
C HIS A 57 -12.03 7.45 14.63
N PHE A 58 -12.49 8.36 15.52
CA PHE A 58 -11.67 8.81 16.64
C PHE A 58 -12.45 9.11 17.94
N ASP A 59 -13.78 9.10 17.92
CA ASP A 59 -14.63 9.25 19.09
C ASP A 59 -15.16 7.88 19.49
N GLU A 60 -14.65 7.35 20.61
CA GLU A 60 -15.01 6.01 21.08
C GLU A 60 -16.47 5.93 21.53
N GLU A 61 -17.02 6.98 22.13
CA GLU A 61 -18.43 6.98 22.55
C GLU A 61 -19.36 7.00 21.34
N TYR A 62 -19.01 7.77 20.31
CA TYR A 62 -19.73 7.72 19.06
C TYR A 62 -19.63 6.33 18.40
N GLY A 63 -18.44 5.75 18.35
CA GLY A 63 -18.21 4.41 17.79
C GLY A 63 -19.03 3.33 18.50
N LYS A 64 -19.12 3.37 19.82
CA LYS A 64 -19.95 2.44 20.62
C LYS A 64 -21.44 2.54 20.31
N ALA A 65 -21.92 3.72 19.93
CA ALA A 65 -23.32 3.94 19.59
C ALA A 65 -23.68 3.52 18.15
N THR A 66 -22.71 3.14 17.34
CA THR A 66 -22.94 2.66 15.97
C THR A 66 -23.15 1.14 15.92
N GLU A 67 -23.57 0.65 14.76
CA GLU A 67 -23.68 -0.79 14.49
C GLU A 67 -22.34 -1.55 14.67
N PHE A 68 -21.21 -0.86 14.57
CA PHE A 68 -19.87 -1.44 14.73
C PHE A 68 -19.47 -1.65 16.20
N GLY A 69 -20.09 -0.93 17.14
CA GLY A 69 -19.81 -1.02 18.58
C GLY A 69 -18.42 -0.51 19.01
N LYS A 70 -17.66 0.07 18.08
CA LYS A 70 -16.31 0.62 18.29
C LYS A 70 -15.90 1.53 17.13
N THR A 71 -14.81 2.28 17.29
CA THR A 71 -14.28 3.12 16.21
C THR A 71 -13.82 2.28 15.00
N LEU A 72 -14.21 2.74 13.83
CA LEU A 72 -13.85 2.15 12.55
C LEU A 72 -12.56 2.79 12.01
N VAL A 73 -11.69 2.00 11.39
CA VAL A 73 -10.52 2.53 10.69
C VAL A 73 -10.96 3.30 9.44
N ASN A 74 -10.35 4.45 9.21
CA ASN A 74 -10.58 5.27 8.03
C ASN A 74 -10.26 4.49 6.75
N SER A 75 -11.21 4.41 5.85
CA SER A 75 -11.10 3.64 4.60
C SER A 75 -9.92 4.08 3.73
N THR A 76 -9.69 5.39 3.63
CA THR A 76 -8.57 5.93 2.86
C THR A 76 -7.23 5.64 3.51
N PHE A 77 -7.18 5.50 4.85
CA PHE A 77 -6.00 5.02 5.55
C PHE A 77 -5.69 3.56 5.19
N THR A 78 -6.69 2.71 5.13
CA THR A 78 -6.54 1.32 4.69
C THR A 78 -5.88 1.25 3.30
N VAL A 79 -6.40 2.01 2.34
CA VAL A 79 -5.83 2.09 0.98
C VAL A 79 -4.39 2.60 1.02
N ALA A 80 -4.11 3.65 1.79
CA ALA A 80 -2.77 4.22 1.91
C ALA A 80 -1.77 3.22 2.48
N VAL A 81 -2.15 2.43 3.50
CA VAL A 81 -1.30 1.39 4.08
C VAL A 81 -1.03 0.28 3.07
N MET A 82 -2.05 -0.22 2.36
CA MET A 82 -1.90 -1.25 1.34
C MET A 82 -0.94 -0.82 0.23
N VAL A 83 -1.10 0.39 -0.28
CA VAL A 83 -0.18 0.97 -1.27
C VAL A 83 1.23 1.12 -0.69
N GLY A 84 1.35 1.62 0.54
CA GLY A 84 2.64 1.77 1.22
C GLY A 84 3.39 0.47 1.39
N MET A 85 2.71 -0.62 1.74
CA MET A 85 3.30 -1.95 1.91
C MET A 85 3.89 -2.50 0.60
N SER A 86 3.32 -2.14 -0.54
CA SER A 86 3.77 -2.60 -1.86
C SER A 86 5.03 -1.89 -2.37
N VAL A 87 5.37 -0.72 -1.81
CA VAL A 87 6.41 0.17 -2.38
C VAL A 87 7.75 -0.52 -2.53
N SER A 88 8.27 -1.10 -1.47
CA SER A 88 9.60 -1.72 -1.49
C SER A 88 9.71 -2.89 -2.47
N ASP A 89 8.61 -3.56 -2.75
CA ASP A 89 8.60 -4.75 -3.59
C ASP A 89 8.32 -4.43 -5.05
N VAL A 90 7.38 -3.53 -5.33
CA VAL A 90 6.92 -3.31 -6.70
C VAL A 90 7.15 -1.89 -7.20
N SER A 91 6.86 -0.83 -6.43
CA SER A 91 6.74 0.52 -7.01
C SER A 91 7.87 1.49 -6.71
N GLN A 92 8.88 1.14 -5.91
CA GLN A 92 9.94 2.08 -5.51
C GLN A 92 10.76 2.63 -6.69
N LYS A 93 10.77 1.96 -7.84
CA LYS A 93 11.42 2.42 -9.06
C LYS A 93 10.43 3.04 -10.06
N ALA A 94 9.14 3.07 -9.73
CA ALA A 94 8.16 3.70 -10.59
C ALA A 94 8.36 5.22 -10.66
N ILE A 95 8.08 5.78 -11.83
CA ILE A 95 8.20 7.23 -12.07
C ILE A 95 6.99 7.96 -11.51
N ALA A 96 5.81 7.37 -11.66
CA ALA A 96 4.54 7.94 -11.20
C ALA A 96 3.49 6.85 -11.00
N ASN A 97 2.55 7.12 -10.12
CA ASN A 97 1.28 6.43 -10.05
C ASN A 97 0.30 7.14 -10.99
N LEU A 98 -0.30 6.40 -11.90
CA LEU A 98 -1.21 6.96 -12.91
C LEU A 98 -2.68 6.92 -12.48
N GLY A 99 -3.03 6.08 -11.52
CA GLY A 99 -4.40 5.98 -11.02
C GLY A 99 -4.69 4.68 -10.29
N TRP A 100 -5.91 4.59 -9.82
CA TRP A 100 -6.51 3.39 -9.23
C TRP A 100 -7.90 3.21 -9.82
N THR A 101 -8.31 1.96 -9.96
CA THR A 101 -9.66 1.57 -10.37
C THR A 101 -10.21 0.54 -9.39
N ASP A 102 -11.53 0.47 -9.30
CA ASP A 102 -12.24 -0.59 -8.58
C ASP A 102 -11.79 -0.81 -7.13
N ILE A 103 -11.60 0.31 -6.39
CA ILE A 103 -11.28 0.22 -4.96
C ILE A 103 -12.52 -0.26 -4.21
N VAL A 104 -12.46 -1.46 -3.65
CA VAL A 104 -13.53 -2.08 -2.89
C VAL A 104 -13.06 -2.40 -1.47
N LEU A 105 -13.91 -2.12 -0.49
CA LEU A 105 -13.66 -2.36 0.93
C LEU A 105 -14.73 -3.35 1.46
N PRO A 106 -14.55 -4.65 1.23
CA PRO A 106 -15.59 -5.66 1.51
C PRO A 106 -15.85 -5.88 2.99
N HIS A 107 -14.91 -5.53 3.83
CA HIS A 107 -15.00 -5.73 5.28
C HIS A 107 -14.54 -4.49 6.05
N PRO A 108 -15.16 -4.17 7.20
CA PRO A 108 -14.67 -3.14 8.08
C PRO A 108 -13.32 -3.54 8.67
N LEU A 109 -12.44 -2.56 8.85
CA LEU A 109 -11.15 -2.71 9.53
C LEU A 109 -11.21 -1.97 10.87
N PHE A 110 -10.67 -2.58 11.90
CA PHE A 110 -10.66 -2.03 13.26
C PHE A 110 -9.23 -1.89 13.79
N VAL A 111 -9.10 -1.05 14.80
CA VAL A 111 -7.86 -0.95 15.58
C VAL A 111 -7.54 -2.30 16.21
N GLY A 112 -6.29 -2.73 16.09
CA GLY A 112 -5.81 -4.04 16.51
C GLY A 112 -5.77 -5.08 15.39
N ASP A 113 -6.45 -4.86 14.27
CA ASP A 113 -6.36 -5.73 13.10
C ASP A 113 -5.01 -5.59 12.42
N THR A 114 -4.54 -6.68 11.81
CA THR A 114 -3.28 -6.69 11.06
C THR A 114 -3.55 -6.88 9.58
N LEU A 115 -3.04 -5.96 8.77
CA LEU A 115 -3.08 -6.05 7.32
C LEU A 115 -1.89 -6.83 6.80
N TYR A 116 -2.14 -7.70 5.85
CA TYR A 116 -1.18 -8.31 4.95
C TYR A 116 -1.59 -7.94 3.52
N ALA A 117 -0.63 -7.63 2.69
CA ALA A 117 -0.90 -7.19 1.33
C ALA A 117 -0.18 -8.07 0.31
N GLU A 118 -0.76 -8.18 -0.85
CA GLU A 118 -0.14 -8.77 -2.03
C GLU A 118 -0.54 -7.98 -3.28
N SER A 119 0.27 -8.09 -4.32
CA SER A 119 0.00 -7.47 -5.63
C SER A 119 0.11 -8.51 -6.71
N GLU A 120 -0.91 -8.64 -7.54
CA GLU A 120 -0.88 -9.43 -8.76
C GLU A 120 -0.66 -8.52 -9.96
N VAL A 121 0.18 -8.95 -10.90
CA VAL A 121 0.38 -8.26 -12.18
C VAL A 121 -0.73 -8.66 -13.14
N LEU A 122 -1.67 -7.74 -13.39
CA LEU A 122 -2.80 -7.98 -14.27
C LEU A 122 -2.48 -7.67 -15.73
N GLU A 123 -1.71 -6.60 -15.96
CA GLU A 123 -1.39 -6.12 -17.30
C GLU A 123 -0.03 -5.42 -17.33
N LYS A 124 0.66 -5.49 -18.45
CA LYS A 124 1.83 -4.65 -18.72
C LYS A 124 1.87 -4.27 -20.20
N ARG A 125 2.20 -3.03 -20.47
CA ARG A 125 2.34 -2.49 -21.83
C ARG A 125 3.36 -1.38 -21.88
N LEU A 126 3.91 -1.13 -23.05
CA LEU A 126 4.76 0.05 -23.26
C LEU A 126 3.93 1.33 -23.23
N SER A 127 4.54 2.41 -22.79
CA SER A 127 3.91 3.74 -22.81
C SER A 127 3.88 4.27 -24.24
N GLU A 128 2.72 4.80 -24.66
CA GLU A 128 2.57 5.45 -25.97
C GLU A 128 3.10 6.90 -25.96
N SER A 129 3.10 7.52 -24.79
CA SER A 129 3.45 8.95 -24.62
C SER A 129 4.85 9.18 -24.11
N ARG A 130 5.56 8.14 -23.67
CA ARG A 130 6.88 8.28 -23.06
C ARG A 130 7.80 7.13 -23.49
N GLU A 131 8.85 7.47 -24.19
CA GLU A 131 9.86 6.51 -24.63
C GLU A 131 10.55 5.83 -23.42
N ASN A 132 10.95 4.58 -23.59
CA ASN A 132 11.65 3.76 -22.61
C ASN A 132 10.91 3.62 -21.26
N CYS A 133 9.60 3.72 -21.28
CA CYS A 133 8.74 3.53 -20.11
C CYS A 133 7.67 2.48 -20.40
N GLY A 134 7.35 1.70 -19.36
CA GLY A 134 6.24 0.77 -19.36
C GLY A 134 5.23 1.10 -18.27
N ILE A 135 4.01 0.64 -18.47
CA ILE A 135 2.89 0.73 -17.53
C ILE A 135 2.59 -0.69 -17.09
N VAL A 136 2.45 -0.86 -15.78
CA VAL A 136 2.08 -2.12 -15.13
C VAL A 136 0.84 -1.87 -14.29
N THR A 137 -0.15 -2.71 -14.46
CA THR A 137 -1.37 -2.75 -13.64
C THR A 137 -1.34 -3.96 -12.74
#